data_8e020e5f6a505966ece66afaf136bc87
#
_entry.id   8e020e5f6a505966ece66afaf136bc87
#
_cell.length_a   1.000
_cell.length_b   1.000
_cell.length_c   1.000
_cell.angle_alpha   90.00
_cell.angle_beta   90.00
_cell.angle_gamma   90.00
#
_symmetry.space_group_name_H-M   'P 1'
#
loop_
_entity.id
_entity.type
_entity.pdbx_description
1 polymer ?
#
loop_
_entity_poly.entity_id
_entity_poly.type
_entity_poly.pdbx_seq_one_letter_code
_entity_poly.pdbx_strand_id
1 'polypeptide(L)'
;MPFPRARSPEQLYDEVKPYDRVITPDGPLASALNRHLDRPHLGPFAIPPRRLAAGRRQESEDRLAFLGMLEHEDVSWKRCAYAVGNILQCWEHRGSHDAIFEYDGYVDDATERAVERIADLETASMKLTTETIDPALDVAVVEPAMLTRLERAYLPAEYDTVDLFTDGAFELPPFRVHDSPTAIVETVVESVDAENADSVGIVLDQESEYSPLVESALEAADIPFFGGPGFTDRSEHRLFLHLLRAAHRGTDTRTNEIRSLLTAFECDVDDVDTDKRLHELDDGRLGWLLDFCRDIEEYAFSEALSVFERRAGDTLAAFREELETLDIADESVTEARLDDLAFYLQTYEVPVERENEGVLLADAKSASYVGREVVFHLGLDDRWTHSAPRRPWVDRDAQFTRNRKSFQLLLQTTTLSRPGRDRGIARNAVSVLRGASRSGVRPLYLSAVDEPSDPNPNTGG
;
A
#
# COMPACT_ATOMS: atom_id res chain seq x y z
N MET A 1 2.07 29.01 5.86
CA MET A 1 3.56 28.91 5.93
C MET A 1 4.06 28.25 4.65
N PRO A 2 5.22 28.61 4.10
CA PRO A 2 5.80 27.89 2.98
C PRO A 2 6.11 26.45 3.39
N PHE A 3 6.02 25.51 2.46
CA PHE A 3 6.43 24.13 2.69
C PHE A 3 7.94 24.08 2.94
N PRO A 4 8.42 23.43 4.00
CA PRO A 4 9.84 23.26 4.22
C PRO A 4 10.44 22.37 3.13
N ARG A 5 11.64 22.65 2.69
CA ARG A 5 12.32 21.88 1.66
C ARG A 5 12.98 20.64 2.26
N ALA A 6 12.66 19.46 1.74
CA ALA A 6 13.33 18.23 2.11
C ALA A 6 14.77 18.20 1.55
N ARG A 7 15.68 17.58 2.30
CA ARG A 7 17.07 17.32 1.89
C ARG A 7 17.11 16.14 0.91
N SER A 8 18.01 16.19 -0.04
CA SER A 8 18.25 15.03 -0.91
C SER A 8 18.91 13.88 -0.15
N PRO A 9 18.74 12.62 -0.60
CA PRO A 9 19.46 11.48 -0.02
C PRO A 9 20.98 11.66 0.01
N GLU A 10 21.57 12.33 -1.00
CA GLU A 10 22.98 12.65 -1.06
C GLU A 10 23.39 13.62 0.06
N GLN A 11 22.60 14.70 0.27
CA GLN A 11 22.85 15.65 1.35
C GLN A 11 22.72 15.01 2.74
N LEU A 12 21.70 14.14 2.91
CA LEU A 12 21.53 13.38 4.14
C LEU A 12 22.69 12.40 4.36
N TYR A 13 23.10 11.68 3.31
CA TYR A 13 24.21 10.73 3.38
C TYR A 13 25.50 11.40 3.81
N ASP A 14 25.83 12.58 3.26
CA ASP A 14 27.04 13.33 3.65
C ASP A 14 27.07 13.67 5.14
N GLU A 15 25.93 13.89 5.77
CA GLU A 15 25.83 14.15 7.20
C GLU A 15 25.86 12.88 8.05
N VAL A 16 25.16 11.82 7.60
CA VAL A 16 25.00 10.60 8.39
C VAL A 16 26.11 9.56 8.17
N LYS A 17 26.95 9.72 7.18
CA LYS A 17 28.03 8.76 6.87
C LYS A 17 29.03 8.45 8.00
N PRO A 18 29.27 9.30 9.03
CA PRO A 18 30.15 8.94 10.14
C PRO A 18 29.57 7.88 11.06
N TYR A 19 28.23 7.73 11.14
CA TYR A 19 27.56 6.87 12.09
C TYR A 19 27.66 5.38 11.71
N ASP A 20 27.51 4.51 12.69
CA ASP A 20 27.47 3.06 12.51
C ASP A 20 26.11 2.62 11.98
N ARG A 21 25.03 3.31 12.40
CA ARG A 21 23.66 3.00 12.03
C ARG A 21 22.83 4.26 11.82
N VAL A 22 21.99 4.25 10.78
CA VAL A 22 21.05 5.32 10.51
C VAL A 22 19.63 4.78 10.57
N ILE A 23 18.84 5.38 11.46
CA ILE A 23 17.42 5.05 11.56
C ILE A 23 16.61 6.03 10.73
N THR A 24 15.78 5.50 9.84
CA THR A 24 14.95 6.28 8.92
C THR A 24 13.47 6.07 9.20
N PRO A 25 12.58 7.02 8.85
CA PRO A 25 11.14 6.86 9.02
C PRO A 25 10.52 5.81 8.09
N ASP A 26 11.15 5.53 6.93
CA ASP A 26 10.62 4.57 5.96
C ASP A 26 11.72 3.78 5.21
N GLY A 27 11.29 2.69 4.55
CA GLY A 27 12.18 1.81 3.79
C GLY A 27 12.74 2.43 2.50
N PRO A 28 11.94 3.12 1.68
CA PRO A 28 12.43 3.80 0.48
C PRO A 28 13.52 4.82 0.74
N LEU A 29 13.41 5.65 1.79
CA LEU A 29 14.46 6.58 2.19
C LEU A 29 15.71 5.84 2.66
N ALA A 30 15.55 4.75 3.46
CA ALA A 30 16.65 3.88 3.84
C ALA A 30 17.38 3.31 2.61
N SER A 31 16.63 2.81 1.64
CA SER A 31 17.18 2.27 0.40
C SER A 31 17.92 3.33 -0.42
N ALA A 32 17.40 4.56 -0.43
CA ALA A 32 18.07 5.68 -1.09
C ALA A 32 19.42 6.01 -0.42
N LEU A 33 19.49 6.06 0.91
CA LEU A 33 20.73 6.27 1.64
C LEU A 33 21.72 5.12 1.45
N ASN A 34 21.24 3.86 1.50
CA ASN A 34 22.09 2.68 1.29
C ASN A 34 22.73 2.64 -0.11
N ARG A 35 22.08 3.20 -1.13
CA ARG A 35 22.66 3.31 -2.48
C ARG A 35 23.86 4.29 -2.57
N HIS A 36 23.95 5.24 -1.64
CA HIS A 36 25.09 6.15 -1.55
C HIS A 36 26.24 5.59 -0.73
N LEU A 37 26.08 4.44 -0.08
CA LEU A 37 27.11 3.84 0.78
C LEU A 37 28.36 3.50 -0.04
N ASP A 38 29.46 4.15 0.29
CA ASP A 38 30.75 4.07 -0.41
C ASP A 38 31.82 3.26 0.35
N ARG A 39 31.41 2.64 1.47
CA ARG A 39 32.26 1.82 2.35
C ARG A 39 31.64 0.45 2.64
N PRO A 40 32.45 -0.58 2.93
CA PRO A 40 31.95 -1.85 3.41
C PRO A 40 31.18 -1.66 4.73
N HIS A 41 30.00 -2.23 4.83
CA HIS A 41 29.16 -2.20 6.02
C HIS A 41 28.55 -3.58 6.30
N LEU A 42 28.51 -3.97 7.57
CA LEU A 42 27.87 -5.23 7.96
C LEU A 42 26.36 -5.04 8.15
N GLY A 43 25.61 -5.58 7.23
CA GLY A 43 24.16 -5.39 7.17
C GLY A 43 23.75 -4.02 6.59
N PRO A 44 22.46 -3.64 6.64
CA PRO A 44 22.00 -2.35 6.14
C PRO A 44 22.54 -1.20 6.99
N PHE A 45 23.09 -0.17 6.36
CA PHE A 45 23.55 1.07 7.01
C PHE A 45 22.36 1.90 7.50
N ALA A 46 21.41 2.16 6.60
CA ALA A 46 20.16 2.86 6.90
C ALA A 46 18.98 1.87 6.90
N ILE A 47 18.11 1.96 7.93
CA ILE A 47 17.01 1.01 8.10
C ILE A 47 15.90 1.60 8.99
N PRO A 48 14.60 1.36 8.71
CA PRO A 48 13.52 1.68 9.64
C PRO A 48 13.53 0.78 10.89
N PRO A 49 13.06 1.28 12.06
CA PRO A 49 13.05 0.51 13.30
C PRO A 49 12.30 -0.83 13.18
N ARG A 50 11.11 -0.83 12.59
CA ARG A 50 10.33 -2.07 12.40
C ARG A 50 11.07 -3.10 11.55
N ARG A 51 11.72 -2.67 10.48
CA ARG A 51 12.50 -3.57 9.62
C ARG A 51 13.72 -4.13 10.35
N LEU A 52 14.37 -3.31 11.16
CA LEU A 52 15.49 -3.74 11.99
C LEU A 52 15.02 -4.79 13.03
N ALA A 53 13.91 -4.53 13.72
CA ALA A 53 13.33 -5.46 14.69
C ALA A 53 12.82 -6.77 14.02
N ALA A 54 12.19 -6.67 12.85
CA ALA A 54 11.71 -7.85 12.10
C ALA A 54 12.86 -8.75 11.64
N GLY A 55 14.05 -8.18 11.39
CA GLY A 55 15.21 -8.95 10.94
C GLY A 55 15.01 -9.55 9.55
N ARG A 56 15.06 -10.88 9.44
CA ARG A 56 14.89 -11.62 8.17
C ARG A 56 13.46 -12.03 7.88
N ARG A 57 12.53 -11.78 8.80
CA ARG A 57 11.11 -12.14 8.59
C ARG A 57 10.52 -11.28 7.49
N GLN A 58 9.78 -11.93 6.60
CA GLN A 58 9.07 -11.27 5.50
C GLN A 58 7.59 -11.09 5.81
N GLU A 59 7.03 -11.93 6.67
CA GLU A 59 5.61 -11.88 7.03
C GLU A 59 5.31 -10.72 7.97
N SER A 60 4.21 -10.04 7.68
CA SER A 60 3.69 -8.97 8.52
C SER A 60 3.03 -9.53 9.78
N GLU A 61 3.13 -8.80 10.90
CA GLU A 61 2.60 -9.26 12.18
C GLU A 61 1.07 -9.29 12.24
N ASP A 62 0.41 -8.41 11.49
CA ASP A 62 -1.06 -8.38 11.37
C ASP A 62 -1.59 -9.61 10.65
N ARG A 63 -0.93 -10.03 9.55
CA ARG A 63 -1.26 -11.28 8.86
C ARG A 63 -1.05 -12.50 9.76
N LEU A 64 0.09 -12.59 10.44
CA LEU A 64 0.37 -13.70 11.35
C LEU A 64 -0.67 -13.81 12.48
N ALA A 65 -1.02 -12.67 13.10
CA ALA A 65 -2.04 -12.64 14.14
C ALA A 65 -3.42 -13.01 13.59
N PHE A 66 -3.77 -12.52 12.39
CA PHE A 66 -5.03 -12.87 11.73
C PHE A 66 -5.11 -14.39 11.44
N LEU A 67 -4.09 -14.98 10.83
CA LEU A 67 -4.05 -16.42 10.55
C LEU A 67 -4.23 -17.25 11.84
N GLY A 68 -3.59 -16.84 12.94
CA GLY A 68 -3.77 -17.48 14.22
C GLY A 68 -5.18 -17.37 14.81
N MET A 69 -5.99 -16.42 14.33
CA MET A 69 -7.40 -16.29 14.73
C MET A 69 -8.35 -17.15 13.88
N LEU A 70 -7.96 -17.55 12.67
CA LEU A 70 -8.80 -18.38 11.78
C LEU A 70 -9.07 -19.79 12.32
N GLU A 71 -8.26 -20.28 13.26
CA GLU A 71 -8.50 -21.55 13.95
C GLU A 71 -9.84 -21.56 14.74
N HIS A 72 -10.50 -20.40 14.87
CA HIS A 72 -11.75 -20.22 15.58
C HIS A 72 -12.92 -19.97 14.60
N GLU A 73 -13.66 -20.98 14.26
CA GLU A 73 -14.76 -20.96 13.29
C GLU A 73 -15.93 -20.03 13.66
N ASP A 74 -16.02 -19.60 14.91
CA ASP A 74 -17.12 -18.78 15.43
C ASP A 74 -16.95 -17.26 15.22
N VAL A 75 -15.79 -16.83 14.66
CA VAL A 75 -15.49 -15.41 14.42
C VAL A 75 -15.32 -15.13 12.95
N SER A 76 -16.08 -14.18 12.40
CA SER A 76 -15.90 -13.79 11.00
C SER A 76 -14.54 -13.14 10.73
N TRP A 77 -14.00 -13.33 9.53
CA TRP A 77 -12.72 -12.80 9.11
C TRP A 77 -12.59 -11.27 9.32
N LYS A 78 -13.64 -10.53 8.97
CA LYS A 78 -13.70 -9.07 9.20
C LYS A 78 -13.63 -8.71 10.68
N ARG A 79 -14.20 -9.54 11.56
CA ARG A 79 -14.12 -9.32 13.01
C ARG A 79 -12.75 -9.63 13.57
N CYS A 80 -12.10 -10.71 13.10
CA CYS A 80 -10.71 -11.04 13.42
C CYS A 80 -9.78 -9.89 13.02
N ALA A 81 -9.87 -9.44 11.78
CA ALA A 81 -9.07 -8.33 11.26
C ALA A 81 -9.27 -7.03 12.05
N TYR A 82 -10.51 -6.73 12.42
CA TYR A 82 -10.84 -5.55 13.24
C TYR A 82 -10.21 -5.63 14.63
N ALA A 83 -10.28 -6.79 15.30
CA ALA A 83 -9.68 -7.00 16.62
C ALA A 83 -8.15 -6.85 16.54
N VAL A 84 -7.49 -7.59 15.63
CA VAL A 84 -6.04 -7.52 15.41
C VAL A 84 -5.59 -6.09 15.10
N GLY A 85 -6.24 -5.41 14.15
CA GLY A 85 -5.89 -4.05 13.76
C GLY A 85 -6.02 -3.04 14.91
N ASN A 86 -7.06 -3.15 15.76
CA ASN A 86 -7.21 -2.30 16.94
C ASN A 86 -6.11 -2.54 17.98
N ILE A 87 -5.75 -3.81 18.23
CA ILE A 87 -4.70 -4.16 19.19
C ILE A 87 -3.36 -3.62 18.73
N LEU A 88 -2.96 -3.88 17.48
CA LEU A 88 -1.69 -3.41 16.93
C LEU A 88 -1.60 -1.89 16.90
N GLN A 89 -2.69 -1.21 16.52
CA GLN A 89 -2.75 0.25 16.56
C GLN A 89 -2.67 0.80 17.99
N CYS A 90 -3.38 0.18 18.93
CA CYS A 90 -3.30 0.54 20.34
C CYS A 90 -1.88 0.36 20.88
N TRP A 91 -1.26 -0.76 20.58
CA TRP A 91 0.13 -1.04 20.93
C TRP A 91 1.10 0.01 20.41
N GLU A 92 0.96 0.39 19.15
CA GLU A 92 1.80 1.42 18.52
C GLU A 92 1.77 2.76 19.27
N HIS A 93 0.58 3.14 19.78
CA HIS A 93 0.38 4.41 20.48
C HIS A 93 0.61 4.33 21.99
N ARG A 94 0.40 3.16 22.62
CA ARG A 94 0.45 2.97 24.08
C ARG A 94 1.69 2.21 24.55
N GLY A 95 2.31 1.41 23.68
CA GLY A 95 3.55 0.69 23.94
C GLY A 95 3.37 -0.70 24.51
N SER A 96 2.11 -1.21 24.60
CA SER A 96 1.83 -2.58 25.03
C SER A 96 0.62 -3.14 24.27
N HIS A 97 0.64 -4.46 23.96
CA HIS A 97 -0.45 -5.15 23.29
C HIS A 97 -1.71 -5.29 24.17
N ASP A 98 -1.55 -5.33 25.48
CA ASP A 98 -2.62 -5.42 26.45
C ASP A 98 -3.25 -4.07 26.82
N ALA A 99 -2.68 -2.96 26.37
CA ALA A 99 -3.24 -1.63 26.61
C ALA A 99 -4.65 -1.46 26.03
N ILE A 100 -5.09 -2.32 25.11
CA ILE A 100 -6.45 -2.31 24.56
C ILE A 100 -7.50 -2.55 25.65
N PHE A 101 -7.17 -3.29 26.72
CA PHE A 101 -8.06 -3.56 27.85
C PHE A 101 -8.41 -2.32 28.69
N GLU A 102 -7.72 -1.20 28.50
CA GLU A 102 -8.09 0.08 29.10
C GLU A 102 -9.33 0.71 28.43
N TYR A 103 -9.84 0.11 27.34
CA TYR A 103 -10.88 0.69 26.47
C TYR A 103 -12.07 -0.28 26.30
N ASP A 104 -12.93 -0.40 27.32
CA ASP A 104 -14.06 -1.34 27.39
C ASP A 104 -14.90 -1.44 26.12
N GLY A 105 -15.08 -0.33 25.38
CA GLY A 105 -15.87 -0.31 24.14
C GLY A 105 -15.23 -1.03 22.95
N TYR A 106 -14.01 -1.52 23.10
CA TYR A 106 -13.24 -2.26 22.08
C TYR A 106 -12.88 -3.67 22.51
N VAL A 107 -13.27 -4.06 23.72
CA VAL A 107 -12.98 -5.39 24.29
C VAL A 107 -14.19 -6.29 24.14
N ASP A 108 -14.00 -7.44 23.53
CA ASP A 108 -14.92 -8.55 23.44
C ASP A 108 -14.14 -9.87 23.32
N ASP A 109 -14.83 -11.00 23.24
CA ASP A 109 -14.23 -12.33 23.18
C ASP A 109 -13.21 -12.47 22.02
N ALA A 110 -13.46 -11.83 20.88
CA ALA A 110 -12.52 -11.85 19.75
C ALA A 110 -11.27 -11.03 20.06
N THR A 111 -11.41 -9.89 20.74
CA THR A 111 -10.28 -9.04 21.15
C THR A 111 -9.44 -9.74 22.22
N GLU A 112 -10.04 -10.41 23.21
CA GLU A 112 -9.33 -11.16 24.26
C GLU A 112 -8.48 -12.26 23.61
N ARG A 113 -9.06 -13.09 22.74
CA ARG A 113 -8.35 -14.14 22.00
C ARG A 113 -7.23 -13.59 21.13
N ALA A 114 -7.46 -12.46 20.44
CA ALA A 114 -6.45 -11.85 19.60
C ALA A 114 -5.26 -11.32 20.43
N VAL A 115 -5.50 -10.75 21.63
CA VAL A 115 -4.40 -10.34 22.54
C VAL A 115 -3.57 -11.54 22.97
N GLU A 116 -4.23 -12.65 23.41
CA GLU A 116 -3.52 -13.87 23.76
C GLU A 116 -2.68 -14.40 22.61
N ARG A 117 -3.25 -14.45 21.40
CA ARG A 117 -2.53 -14.97 20.23
C ARG A 117 -1.34 -14.07 19.85
N ILE A 118 -1.53 -12.75 19.87
CA ILE A 118 -0.45 -11.78 19.57
C ILE A 118 0.67 -11.87 20.60
N ALA A 119 0.37 -12.12 21.88
CA ALA A 119 1.35 -12.25 22.94
C ALA A 119 2.31 -13.45 22.72
N ASP A 120 1.81 -14.51 22.08
CA ASP A 120 2.61 -15.71 21.76
C ASP A 120 3.47 -15.56 20.51
N LEU A 121 3.27 -14.51 19.71
CA LEU A 121 4.01 -14.28 18.47
C LEU A 121 5.30 -13.49 18.75
N GLU A 122 6.41 -13.98 18.20
CA GLU A 122 7.65 -13.21 18.14
C GLU A 122 7.57 -12.18 17.00
N THR A 123 6.94 -11.03 17.24
CA THR A 123 6.73 -9.99 16.23
C THR A 123 7.76 -8.88 16.30
N ALA A 124 7.75 -8.00 15.28
CA ALA A 124 8.54 -6.76 15.31
C ALA A 124 8.09 -5.87 16.46
N SER A 125 6.78 -5.74 16.72
CA SER A 125 6.23 -4.93 17.82
C SER A 125 6.67 -5.45 19.18
N MET A 126 6.75 -6.77 19.37
CA MET A 126 7.28 -7.38 20.60
C MET A 126 8.73 -6.96 20.84
N LYS A 127 9.58 -7.05 19.81
CA LYS A 127 10.99 -6.63 19.92
C LYS A 127 11.14 -5.12 20.11
N LEU A 128 10.34 -4.31 19.43
CA LEU A 128 10.33 -2.86 19.64
C LEU A 128 9.95 -2.47 21.08
N THR A 129 9.20 -3.33 21.78
CA THR A 129 8.79 -3.13 23.17
C THR A 129 9.86 -3.59 24.17
N THR A 130 10.54 -4.72 23.88
CA THR A 130 11.37 -5.44 24.86
C THR A 130 12.87 -5.26 24.65
N GLU A 131 13.29 -4.83 23.48
CA GLU A 131 14.69 -4.65 23.11
C GLU A 131 15.00 -3.20 22.80
N THR A 132 16.28 -2.86 22.71
CA THR A 132 16.81 -1.58 22.22
C THR A 132 17.93 -1.84 21.23
N ILE A 133 18.19 -0.90 20.34
CA ILE A 133 19.37 -0.92 19.47
C ILE A 133 20.62 -0.94 20.36
N ASP A 134 21.63 -1.72 19.96
CA ASP A 134 22.88 -1.84 20.70
C ASP A 134 23.46 -0.46 21.06
N PRO A 135 23.56 -0.14 22.36
CA PRO A 135 24.05 1.17 22.82
C PRO A 135 25.53 1.42 22.53
N ALA A 136 26.27 0.40 22.07
CA ALA A 136 27.66 0.56 21.65
C ALA A 136 27.80 1.12 20.23
N LEU A 137 26.71 1.22 19.47
CA LEU A 137 26.71 1.79 18.12
C LEU A 137 26.48 3.30 18.16
N ASP A 138 27.21 4.03 17.33
CA ASP A 138 26.91 5.43 17.03
C ASP A 138 25.69 5.49 16.10
N VAL A 139 24.55 6.00 16.61
CA VAL A 139 23.26 5.98 15.91
C VAL A 139 22.82 7.40 15.55
N ALA A 140 22.50 7.62 14.28
CA ALA A 140 21.78 8.80 13.82
C ALA A 140 20.31 8.45 13.55
N VAL A 141 19.39 9.31 13.95
CA VAL A 141 17.94 9.17 13.70
C VAL A 141 17.46 10.31 12.81
N VAL A 142 17.04 9.98 11.61
CA VAL A 142 16.49 10.95 10.65
C VAL A 142 15.04 11.23 11.01
N GLU A 143 14.74 12.48 11.30
CA GLU A 143 13.40 12.99 11.58
C GLU A 143 12.62 12.18 12.64
N PRO A 144 13.05 12.13 13.91
CA PRO A 144 12.41 11.32 14.95
C PRO A 144 10.91 11.60 15.14
N ALA A 145 10.45 12.80 14.73
CA ALA A 145 9.04 13.17 14.80
C ALA A 145 8.15 12.35 13.85
N MET A 146 8.73 11.69 12.84
CA MET A 146 8.01 10.77 11.94
C MET A 146 7.91 9.34 12.50
N LEU A 147 8.69 8.99 13.52
CA LEU A 147 8.62 7.68 14.17
C LEU A 147 7.42 7.60 15.12
N THR A 148 6.84 6.41 15.25
CA THR A 148 5.79 6.13 16.22
C THR A 148 6.35 6.10 17.66
N ARG A 149 5.48 6.07 18.65
CA ARG A 149 5.90 5.92 20.04
C ARG A 149 6.64 4.59 20.25
N LEU A 150 6.12 3.51 19.66
CA LEU A 150 6.71 2.18 19.78
C LEU A 150 8.10 2.13 19.12
N GLU A 151 8.25 2.69 17.92
CA GLU A 151 9.54 2.77 17.24
C GLU A 151 10.57 3.58 17.98
N ARG A 152 10.16 4.69 18.63
CA ARG A 152 11.06 5.48 19.46
C ARG A 152 11.51 4.76 20.73
N ALA A 153 10.70 3.84 21.27
CA ALA A 153 11.10 3.05 22.44
C ALA A 153 12.26 2.08 22.14
N TYR A 154 12.45 1.69 20.87
CA TYR A 154 13.53 0.84 20.41
C TYR A 154 14.89 1.56 20.23
N LEU A 155 14.88 2.88 20.19
CA LEU A 155 16.11 3.68 20.02
C LEU A 155 16.99 3.56 21.26
N PRO A 156 18.34 3.66 21.12
CA PRO A 156 19.23 3.71 22.27
C PRO A 156 18.99 4.99 23.08
N ALA A 157 19.46 5.03 24.33
CA ALA A 157 19.27 6.19 25.19
C ALA A 157 19.98 7.46 24.66
N GLU A 158 21.07 7.29 23.92
CA GLU A 158 21.84 8.34 23.29
C GLU A 158 21.86 8.11 21.77
N TYR A 159 21.47 9.11 21.01
CA TYR A 159 21.53 9.15 19.54
C TYR A 159 21.54 10.58 19.04
N ASP A 160 22.08 10.80 17.86
CA ASP A 160 22.06 12.09 17.20
C ASP A 160 20.83 12.24 16.30
N THR A 161 20.24 13.42 16.29
CA THR A 161 19.08 13.74 15.46
C THR A 161 19.52 14.45 14.20
N VAL A 162 19.01 14.00 13.07
CA VAL A 162 19.24 14.61 11.75
C VAL A 162 17.91 15.08 11.17
N ASP A 163 17.79 16.38 10.90
CA ASP A 163 16.59 16.95 10.32
C ASP A 163 16.47 16.58 8.84
N LEU A 164 15.33 16.05 8.46
CA LEU A 164 14.99 15.75 7.06
C LEU A 164 14.68 17.01 6.26
N PHE A 165 14.12 18.03 6.92
CA PHE A 165 13.68 19.27 6.29
C PHE A 165 14.61 20.44 6.66
N THR A 166 14.76 21.37 5.72
CA THR A 166 15.51 22.62 5.91
C THR A 166 14.55 23.80 6.07
N ASP A 167 15.06 24.95 6.51
CA ASP A 167 14.30 26.21 6.57
C ASP A 167 13.98 26.79 5.17
N GLY A 168 14.53 26.20 4.12
CA GLY A 168 14.25 26.59 2.73
C GLY A 168 12.81 26.32 2.30
N ALA A 169 12.22 27.21 1.53
CA ALA A 169 10.90 27.00 0.95
C ALA A 169 10.97 26.02 -0.22
N PHE A 170 10.01 25.10 -0.26
CA PHE A 170 9.75 24.25 -1.42
C PHE A 170 8.72 24.89 -2.32
N GLU A 171 9.03 25.02 -3.62
CA GLU A 171 8.08 25.46 -4.62
C GLU A 171 7.26 24.26 -5.11
N LEU A 172 5.96 24.34 -4.91
CA LEU A 172 5.05 23.29 -5.38
C LEU A 172 5.09 23.21 -6.91
N PRO A 173 5.09 21.99 -7.46
CA PRO A 173 5.02 21.79 -8.88
C PRO A 173 3.67 22.29 -9.45
N PRO A 174 3.60 22.57 -10.74
CA PRO A 174 2.37 23.00 -11.36
C PRO A 174 1.29 21.93 -11.30
N PHE A 175 0.07 22.34 -10.95
CA PHE A 175 -1.11 21.48 -11.00
C PHE A 175 -1.70 21.50 -12.40
N ARG A 176 -2.12 20.33 -12.89
CA ARG A 176 -2.91 20.18 -14.11
C ARG A 176 -4.30 19.72 -13.74
N VAL A 177 -5.30 20.29 -14.38
CA VAL A 177 -6.71 19.94 -14.21
C VAL A 177 -7.22 19.32 -15.49
N HIS A 178 -7.85 18.18 -15.40
CA HIS A 178 -8.44 17.45 -16.51
C HIS A 178 -9.95 17.28 -16.29
N ASP A 179 -10.67 17.00 -17.36
CA ASP A 179 -12.13 16.91 -17.34
C ASP A 179 -12.63 15.60 -16.69
N SER A 180 -11.81 14.56 -16.67
CA SER A 180 -12.17 13.25 -16.10
C SER A 180 -10.96 12.49 -15.55
N PRO A 181 -11.17 11.50 -14.65
CA PRO A 181 -10.15 10.55 -14.22
C PRO A 181 -9.50 9.81 -15.40
N THR A 182 -10.29 9.37 -16.38
CA THR A 182 -9.80 8.70 -17.59
C THR A 182 -8.81 9.57 -18.37
N ALA A 183 -9.14 10.85 -18.61
CA ALA A 183 -8.23 11.78 -19.29
C ALA A 183 -6.91 12.01 -18.53
N ILE A 184 -6.95 11.94 -17.21
CA ILE A 184 -5.75 11.98 -16.37
C ILE A 184 -4.88 10.76 -16.64
N VAL A 185 -5.46 9.57 -16.54
CA VAL A 185 -4.76 8.29 -16.73
C VAL A 185 -4.18 8.19 -18.14
N GLU A 186 -4.96 8.51 -19.17
CA GLU A 186 -4.50 8.57 -20.57
C GLU A 186 -3.26 9.45 -20.71
N THR A 187 -3.32 10.69 -20.15
CA THR A 187 -2.18 11.63 -20.22
C THR A 187 -0.91 11.08 -19.54
N VAL A 188 -1.06 10.35 -18.44
CA VAL A 188 0.07 9.73 -17.74
C VAL A 188 0.63 8.57 -18.55
N VAL A 189 -0.22 7.64 -18.99
CA VAL A 189 0.19 6.44 -19.72
C VAL A 189 0.82 6.80 -21.07
N GLU A 190 0.32 7.82 -21.78
CA GLU A 190 0.95 8.34 -23.01
C GLU A 190 2.40 8.84 -22.82
N SER A 191 2.77 9.20 -21.58
CA SER A 191 4.12 9.66 -21.24
C SER A 191 5.04 8.55 -20.74
N VAL A 192 4.54 7.33 -20.62
CA VAL A 192 5.27 6.15 -20.15
C VAL A 192 5.43 5.15 -21.29
N ASP A 193 6.61 4.58 -21.40
CA ASP A 193 6.94 3.48 -22.31
C ASP A 193 7.82 2.45 -21.59
N ALA A 194 8.05 1.30 -22.22
CA ALA A 194 8.86 0.23 -21.63
C ALA A 194 10.31 0.65 -21.32
N GLU A 195 10.86 1.67 -22.00
CA GLU A 195 12.24 2.13 -21.76
C GLU A 195 12.36 3.03 -20.54
N ASN A 196 11.28 3.77 -20.18
CA ASN A 196 11.27 4.71 -19.06
C ASN A 196 10.48 4.23 -17.85
N ALA A 197 9.75 3.13 -17.95
CA ALA A 197 8.86 2.61 -16.91
C ALA A 197 9.53 2.51 -15.53
N ASP A 198 10.77 2.01 -15.46
CA ASP A 198 11.55 1.90 -14.22
C ASP A 198 11.90 3.25 -13.57
N SER A 199 11.80 4.34 -14.31
CA SER A 199 12.07 5.70 -13.81
C SER A 199 10.81 6.41 -13.33
N VAL A 200 9.63 5.81 -13.53
CA VAL A 200 8.33 6.43 -13.25
C VAL A 200 7.71 5.86 -11.98
N GLY A 201 7.15 6.74 -11.18
CA GLY A 201 6.26 6.42 -10.06
C GLY A 201 4.91 7.11 -10.24
N ILE A 202 3.85 6.42 -9.90
CA ILE A 202 2.49 6.95 -9.87
C ILE A 202 1.98 6.84 -8.44
N VAL A 203 1.68 7.98 -7.84
CA VAL A 203 1.11 8.08 -6.49
C VAL A 203 -0.38 8.34 -6.62
N LEU A 204 -1.17 7.51 -5.99
CA LEU A 204 -2.62 7.58 -6.01
C LEU A 204 -3.21 7.04 -4.70
N ASP A 205 -4.45 7.36 -4.39
CA ASP A 205 -5.19 6.67 -3.35
C ASP A 205 -5.66 5.31 -3.90
N GLN A 206 -5.11 4.21 -3.36
CA GLN A 206 -5.43 2.85 -3.84
C GLN A 206 -6.91 2.48 -3.72
N GLU A 207 -7.65 3.10 -2.80
CA GLU A 207 -9.10 2.93 -2.67
C GLU A 207 -9.91 3.80 -3.65
N SER A 208 -9.24 4.59 -4.50
CA SER A 208 -9.88 5.48 -5.46
C SER A 208 -10.16 4.79 -6.79
N GLU A 209 -10.98 5.45 -7.62
CA GLU A 209 -11.25 5.04 -9.00
C GLU A 209 -10.01 5.06 -9.92
N TYR A 210 -8.93 5.72 -9.49
CA TYR A 210 -7.69 5.78 -10.27
C TYR A 210 -6.94 4.46 -10.30
N SER A 211 -6.96 3.65 -9.23
CA SER A 211 -6.21 2.40 -9.17
C SER A 211 -6.57 1.44 -10.31
N PRO A 212 -7.81 1.01 -10.45
CA PRO A 212 -8.18 0.10 -11.55
C PRO A 212 -8.03 0.74 -12.93
N LEU A 213 -8.16 2.07 -13.07
CA LEU A 213 -7.97 2.75 -14.34
C LEU A 213 -6.51 2.76 -14.77
N VAL A 214 -5.59 3.04 -13.85
CA VAL A 214 -4.14 3.05 -14.12
C VAL A 214 -3.66 1.64 -14.45
N GLU A 215 -4.02 0.66 -13.63
CA GLU A 215 -3.65 -0.74 -13.84
C GLU A 215 -4.12 -1.24 -15.21
N SER A 216 -5.40 -1.03 -15.53
CA SER A 216 -5.96 -1.42 -16.83
C SER A 216 -5.30 -0.71 -18.02
N ALA A 217 -4.94 0.56 -17.87
CA ALA A 217 -4.32 1.33 -18.94
C ALA A 217 -2.85 0.92 -19.15
N LEU A 218 -2.11 0.63 -18.10
CA LEU A 218 -0.73 0.11 -18.19
C LEU A 218 -0.72 -1.29 -18.80
N GLU A 219 -1.64 -2.17 -18.39
CA GLU A 219 -1.81 -3.50 -18.99
C GLU A 219 -2.15 -3.42 -20.48
N ALA A 220 -3.07 -2.55 -20.85
CA ALA A 220 -3.44 -2.36 -22.26
C ALA A 220 -2.30 -1.83 -23.13
N ALA A 221 -1.34 -1.12 -22.53
CA ALA A 221 -0.15 -0.59 -23.19
C ALA A 221 1.06 -1.54 -23.12
N ASP A 222 0.92 -2.73 -22.52
CA ASP A 222 2.00 -3.70 -22.26
C ASP A 222 3.17 -3.08 -21.48
N ILE A 223 2.86 -2.20 -20.52
CA ILE A 223 3.84 -1.54 -19.65
C ILE A 223 3.88 -2.25 -18.32
N PRO A 224 5.03 -2.80 -17.88
CA PRO A 224 5.13 -3.46 -16.59
C PRO A 224 4.99 -2.48 -15.44
N PHE A 225 4.34 -2.91 -14.36
CA PHE A 225 4.15 -2.12 -13.15
C PHE A 225 4.09 -2.99 -11.90
N PHE A 226 4.33 -2.39 -10.73
CA PHE A 226 4.27 -3.04 -9.44
C PHE A 226 3.94 -2.02 -8.33
N GLY A 227 3.64 -2.48 -7.13
CA GLY A 227 3.43 -1.62 -5.95
C GLY A 227 2.03 -1.64 -5.37
N GLY A 228 1.13 -2.46 -5.90
CA GLY A 228 -0.15 -2.76 -5.29
C GLY A 228 -0.02 -3.67 -4.05
N PRO A 229 -1.10 -4.28 -3.56
CA PRO A 229 -1.10 -5.16 -2.37
C PRO A 229 -0.35 -6.49 -2.59
N GLY A 230 0.77 -6.46 -3.28
CA GLY A 230 1.74 -7.54 -3.43
C GLY A 230 1.21 -8.76 -4.17
N PHE A 231 0.36 -9.52 -3.54
CA PHE A 231 -0.16 -10.77 -4.11
C PHE A 231 -1.03 -10.56 -5.35
N THR A 232 -1.83 -9.49 -5.36
CA THR A 232 -2.68 -9.12 -6.49
C THR A 232 -1.98 -8.24 -7.54
N ASP A 233 -0.69 -7.92 -7.36
CA ASP A 233 0.10 -7.27 -8.42
C ASP A 233 0.32 -8.20 -9.62
N ARG A 234 0.30 -9.53 -9.39
CA ARG A 234 0.42 -10.50 -10.47
C ARG A 234 -0.87 -10.56 -11.29
N SER A 235 -0.75 -10.32 -12.59
CA SER A 235 -1.90 -10.34 -13.51
C SER A 235 -2.67 -11.65 -13.46
N GLU A 236 -1.97 -12.78 -13.35
CA GLU A 236 -2.56 -14.13 -13.29
C GLU A 236 -3.41 -14.31 -12.02
N HIS A 237 -2.97 -13.77 -10.88
CA HIS A 237 -3.72 -13.81 -9.63
C HIS A 237 -5.00 -12.95 -9.73
N ARG A 238 -4.91 -11.77 -10.33
CA ARG A 238 -6.08 -10.91 -10.60
C ARG A 238 -7.06 -11.58 -11.54
N LEU A 239 -6.57 -12.20 -12.61
CA LEU A 239 -7.41 -12.92 -13.57
C LEU A 239 -8.14 -14.08 -12.92
N PHE A 240 -7.48 -14.86 -12.06
CA PHE A 240 -8.15 -15.94 -11.33
C PHE A 240 -9.28 -15.41 -10.43
N LEU A 241 -9.02 -14.38 -9.63
CA LEU A 241 -10.07 -13.74 -8.81
C LEU A 241 -11.20 -13.15 -9.66
N HIS A 242 -10.86 -12.59 -10.82
CA HIS A 242 -11.85 -12.08 -11.77
C HIS A 242 -12.70 -13.21 -12.35
N LEU A 243 -12.12 -14.35 -12.68
CA LEU A 243 -12.85 -15.53 -13.13
C LEU A 243 -13.86 -16.00 -12.08
N LEU A 244 -13.45 -16.13 -10.82
CA LEU A 244 -14.34 -16.53 -9.73
C LEU A 244 -15.52 -15.55 -9.55
N ARG A 245 -15.24 -14.24 -9.56
CA ARG A 245 -16.28 -13.21 -9.47
C ARG A 245 -17.23 -13.22 -10.69
N ALA A 246 -16.69 -13.41 -11.88
CA ALA A 246 -17.50 -13.52 -13.09
C ALA A 246 -18.39 -14.77 -13.06
N ALA A 247 -17.87 -15.89 -12.56
CA ALA A 247 -18.62 -17.13 -12.40
C ALA A 247 -19.80 -16.98 -11.43
N HIS A 248 -19.62 -16.31 -10.29
CA HIS A 248 -20.71 -16.02 -9.36
C HIS A 248 -21.79 -15.07 -9.92
N ARG A 249 -21.40 -14.13 -10.79
CA ARG A 249 -22.38 -13.32 -11.54
C ARG A 249 -23.18 -14.14 -12.53
N GLY A 250 -22.68 -15.32 -12.87
CA GLY A 250 -23.31 -16.28 -13.76
C GLY A 250 -23.20 -15.95 -15.24
N THR A 251 -23.93 -16.71 -16.03
CA THR A 251 -23.93 -16.63 -17.52
C THR A 251 -24.54 -15.34 -18.08
N ASP A 252 -25.16 -14.51 -17.22
CA ASP A 252 -25.68 -13.18 -17.56
C ASP A 252 -24.62 -12.07 -17.53
N THR A 253 -23.38 -12.38 -17.12
CA THR A 253 -22.24 -11.45 -17.13
C THR A 253 -22.01 -10.91 -18.54
N ARG A 254 -21.79 -9.60 -18.68
CA ARG A 254 -21.54 -8.97 -19.97
C ARG A 254 -20.12 -9.20 -20.44
N THR A 255 -19.93 -9.32 -21.74
CA THR A 255 -18.61 -9.57 -22.35
C THR A 255 -17.60 -8.46 -22.10
N ASN A 256 -18.04 -7.20 -22.02
CA ASN A 256 -17.16 -6.10 -21.67
C ASN A 256 -16.59 -6.19 -20.24
N GLU A 257 -17.33 -6.84 -19.32
CA GLU A 257 -16.89 -7.03 -17.92
C GLU A 257 -15.84 -8.13 -17.78
N ILE A 258 -15.76 -9.05 -18.74
CA ILE A 258 -14.82 -10.20 -18.73
C ILE A 258 -13.82 -10.17 -19.91
N ARG A 259 -13.64 -9.02 -20.53
CA ARG A 259 -12.77 -8.88 -21.71
C ARG A 259 -11.34 -9.37 -21.44
N SER A 260 -10.77 -9.04 -20.29
CA SER A 260 -9.45 -9.50 -19.89
C SER A 260 -9.35 -11.03 -19.76
N LEU A 261 -10.40 -11.68 -19.25
CA LEU A 261 -10.49 -13.15 -19.20
C LEU A 261 -10.58 -13.76 -20.59
N LEU A 262 -11.39 -13.18 -21.47
CA LEU A 262 -11.52 -13.65 -22.86
C LEU A 262 -10.20 -13.55 -23.59
N THR A 263 -9.46 -12.46 -23.40
CA THR A 263 -8.11 -12.28 -23.97
C THR A 263 -7.14 -13.32 -23.40
N ALA A 264 -7.11 -13.52 -22.08
CA ALA A 264 -6.24 -14.49 -21.43
C ALA A 264 -6.51 -15.94 -21.86
N PHE A 265 -7.74 -16.24 -22.26
CA PHE A 265 -8.15 -17.55 -22.77
C PHE A 265 -8.10 -17.65 -24.30
N GLU A 266 -7.35 -16.74 -24.96
CA GLU A 266 -7.18 -16.70 -26.41
C GLU A 266 -8.51 -16.64 -27.20
N CYS A 267 -9.55 -16.05 -26.61
CA CYS A 267 -10.80 -15.76 -27.31
C CYS A 267 -10.65 -14.44 -28.06
N ASP A 268 -11.02 -14.44 -29.35
CA ASP A 268 -10.95 -13.26 -30.20
C ASP A 268 -11.98 -12.22 -29.74
N VAL A 269 -11.49 -11.14 -29.15
CA VAL A 269 -12.32 -10.11 -28.50
C VAL A 269 -12.76 -9.04 -29.50
N ASP A 270 -12.07 -8.89 -30.63
CA ASP A 270 -12.38 -7.86 -31.62
C ASP A 270 -13.66 -8.18 -32.39
N ASP A 271 -14.01 -9.46 -32.50
CA ASP A 271 -15.28 -9.95 -33.11
C ASP A 271 -16.43 -10.08 -32.09
N VAL A 272 -16.19 -9.86 -30.79
CA VAL A 272 -17.21 -10.05 -29.75
C VAL A 272 -17.96 -8.74 -29.54
N ASP A 273 -19.28 -8.77 -29.76
CA ASP A 273 -20.18 -7.66 -29.42
C ASP A 273 -20.12 -7.41 -27.90
N THR A 274 -19.58 -6.26 -27.50
CA THR A 274 -19.29 -5.89 -26.11
C THR A 274 -20.55 -5.81 -25.22
N ASP A 275 -21.73 -5.68 -25.81
CA ASP A 275 -23.00 -5.59 -25.08
C ASP A 275 -23.67 -6.94 -24.87
N LYS A 276 -23.19 -8.02 -25.51
CA LYS A 276 -23.74 -9.37 -25.34
C LYS A 276 -23.44 -9.93 -23.96
N ARG A 277 -24.32 -10.81 -23.51
CA ARG A 277 -24.10 -11.62 -22.33
C ARG A 277 -23.32 -12.89 -22.71
N LEU A 278 -22.63 -13.48 -21.74
CA LEU A 278 -21.78 -14.64 -21.95
C LEU A 278 -22.56 -15.80 -22.62
N HIS A 279 -23.80 -16.05 -22.20
CA HIS A 279 -24.64 -17.10 -22.78
C HIS A 279 -25.18 -16.81 -24.21
N GLU A 280 -25.07 -15.57 -24.67
CA GLU A 280 -25.48 -15.16 -26.04
C GLU A 280 -24.33 -15.31 -27.05
N LEU A 281 -23.10 -15.63 -26.55
CA LEU A 281 -21.96 -15.87 -27.40
C LEU A 281 -22.01 -17.28 -27.97
N ASP A 282 -22.06 -17.38 -29.30
CA ASP A 282 -21.98 -18.64 -30.02
C ASP A 282 -20.51 -18.98 -30.35
N ASP A 283 -19.71 -19.18 -29.33
CA ASP A 283 -18.30 -19.59 -29.45
C ASP A 283 -18.08 -20.92 -28.71
N GLY A 284 -17.84 -21.99 -29.46
CA GLY A 284 -17.60 -23.31 -28.88
C GLY A 284 -16.38 -23.37 -27.94
N ARG A 285 -15.47 -22.40 -28.00
CA ARG A 285 -14.33 -22.27 -27.09
C ARG A 285 -14.75 -21.84 -25.67
N LEU A 286 -15.92 -21.21 -25.54
CA LEU A 286 -16.48 -20.71 -24.28
C LEU A 286 -17.40 -21.70 -23.57
N GLY A 287 -17.69 -22.87 -24.15
CA GLY A 287 -18.58 -23.86 -23.55
C GLY A 287 -18.16 -24.22 -22.11
N TRP A 288 -16.87 -24.41 -21.88
CA TRP A 288 -16.35 -24.71 -20.55
C TRP A 288 -16.59 -23.56 -19.55
N LEU A 289 -16.51 -22.31 -19.99
CA LEU A 289 -16.72 -21.14 -19.12
C LEU A 289 -18.19 -21.03 -18.71
N LEU A 290 -19.12 -21.34 -19.64
CA LEU A 290 -20.54 -21.41 -19.34
C LEU A 290 -20.86 -22.50 -18.31
N ASP A 291 -20.26 -23.70 -18.48
CA ASP A 291 -20.39 -24.79 -17.51
C ASP A 291 -19.76 -24.40 -16.15
N PHE A 292 -18.58 -23.84 -16.17
CA PHE A 292 -17.92 -23.36 -14.96
C PHE A 292 -18.74 -22.31 -14.20
N CYS A 293 -19.32 -21.33 -14.90
CA CYS A 293 -20.21 -20.33 -14.30
C CYS A 293 -21.49 -20.94 -13.71
N ARG A 294 -21.98 -22.03 -14.28
CA ARG A 294 -23.19 -22.70 -13.80
C ARG A 294 -22.95 -23.50 -12.54
N ASP A 295 -21.81 -24.14 -12.47
CA ASP A 295 -21.49 -25.14 -11.47
C ASP A 295 -20.47 -24.64 -10.44
N ILE A 296 -20.19 -23.33 -10.37
CA ILE A 296 -19.08 -22.73 -9.56
C ILE A 296 -19.14 -23.13 -8.10
N GLU A 297 -20.31 -23.21 -7.48
CA GLU A 297 -20.51 -23.59 -6.09
C GLU A 297 -20.25 -25.08 -5.80
N GLU A 298 -20.18 -25.91 -6.86
CA GLU A 298 -19.81 -27.32 -6.75
C GLU A 298 -18.28 -27.53 -6.76
N TYR A 299 -17.50 -26.51 -7.18
CA TYR A 299 -16.04 -26.57 -7.17
C TYR A 299 -15.47 -26.19 -5.81
N ALA A 300 -14.43 -26.93 -5.38
CA ALA A 300 -13.53 -26.44 -4.36
C ALA A 300 -12.60 -25.36 -4.94
N PHE A 301 -12.04 -24.48 -4.10
CA PHE A 301 -11.09 -23.45 -4.56
C PHE A 301 -9.89 -24.06 -5.29
N SER A 302 -9.33 -25.16 -4.81
CA SER A 302 -8.22 -25.88 -5.44
C SER A 302 -8.59 -26.47 -6.81
N GLU A 303 -9.84 -26.93 -6.98
CA GLU A 303 -10.35 -27.43 -8.25
C GLU A 303 -10.58 -26.31 -9.25
N ALA A 304 -11.19 -25.20 -8.80
CA ALA A 304 -11.38 -23.98 -9.61
C ALA A 304 -10.05 -23.42 -10.09
N LEU A 305 -9.04 -23.37 -9.20
CA LEU A 305 -7.67 -22.97 -9.54
C LEU A 305 -7.08 -23.89 -10.61
N SER A 306 -7.26 -25.21 -10.47
CA SER A 306 -6.76 -26.20 -11.45
C SER A 306 -7.46 -26.08 -12.82
N VAL A 307 -8.72 -25.64 -12.84
CA VAL A 307 -9.43 -25.32 -14.10
C VAL A 307 -8.80 -24.10 -14.76
N PHE A 308 -8.55 -23.03 -13.99
CA PHE A 308 -7.91 -21.81 -14.48
C PHE A 308 -6.52 -22.09 -15.05
N GLU A 309 -5.64 -22.75 -14.28
CA GLU A 309 -4.26 -23.09 -14.67
C GLU A 309 -4.21 -23.85 -16.01
N ARG A 310 -5.12 -24.82 -16.20
CA ARG A 310 -5.21 -25.56 -17.48
C ARG A 310 -5.64 -24.70 -18.66
N ARG A 311 -6.36 -23.61 -18.42
CA ARG A 311 -6.89 -22.73 -19.46
C ARG A 311 -5.97 -21.57 -19.76
N ALA A 312 -5.35 -21.00 -18.73
CA ALA A 312 -4.38 -19.91 -18.88
C ALA A 312 -2.98 -20.39 -19.30
N GLY A 313 -2.67 -21.68 -19.12
CA GLY A 313 -1.37 -22.26 -19.43
C GLY A 313 -0.30 -21.99 -18.38
N ASP A 314 -0.67 -21.35 -17.26
CA ASP A 314 0.24 -20.95 -16.18
C ASP A 314 -0.09 -21.71 -14.89
N THR A 315 0.92 -21.89 -14.04
CA THR A 315 0.78 -22.50 -12.71
C THR A 315 0.84 -21.44 -11.62
N LEU A 316 -0.20 -21.37 -10.80
CA LEU A 316 -0.31 -20.42 -9.69
C LEU A 316 0.09 -21.05 -8.36
N ALA A 317 1.33 -21.53 -8.24
CA ALA A 317 1.82 -22.24 -7.06
C ALA A 317 1.66 -21.40 -5.77
N ALA A 318 1.99 -20.11 -5.81
CA ALA A 318 1.83 -19.21 -4.66
C ALA A 318 0.36 -19.03 -4.25
N PHE A 319 -0.55 -18.99 -5.22
CA PHE A 319 -1.98 -18.91 -4.92
C PHE A 319 -2.51 -20.19 -4.26
N ARG A 320 -2.04 -21.33 -4.71
CA ARG A 320 -2.37 -22.65 -4.12
C ARG A 320 -1.90 -22.74 -2.68
N GLU A 321 -0.64 -22.36 -2.42
CA GLU A 321 -0.06 -22.33 -1.07
C GLU A 321 -0.84 -21.38 -0.14
N GLU A 322 -1.31 -20.26 -0.68
CA GLU A 322 -2.10 -19.31 0.11
C GLU A 322 -3.50 -19.83 0.45
N LEU A 323 -4.18 -20.52 -0.47
CA LEU A 323 -5.45 -21.19 -0.19
C LEU A 323 -5.29 -22.29 0.88
N GLU A 324 -4.17 -23.03 0.85
CA GLU A 324 -3.83 -24.03 1.89
C GLU A 324 -3.55 -23.36 3.24
N THR A 325 -2.82 -22.23 3.24
CA THR A 325 -2.52 -21.45 4.45
C THR A 325 -3.80 -20.90 5.13
N LEU A 326 -4.80 -20.55 4.33
CA LEU A 326 -6.10 -20.09 4.80
C LEU A 326 -7.07 -21.24 5.17
N ASP A 327 -6.67 -22.48 4.94
CA ASP A 327 -7.50 -23.69 5.13
C ASP A 327 -8.83 -23.69 4.35
N ILE A 328 -8.83 -23.05 3.16
CA ILE A 328 -10.02 -22.98 2.28
C ILE A 328 -9.83 -23.70 0.96
N ALA A 329 -8.69 -24.35 0.73
CA ALA A 329 -8.39 -25.01 -0.53
C ALA A 329 -9.45 -26.05 -0.95
N ASP A 330 -9.99 -26.79 0.02
CA ASP A 330 -10.99 -27.84 -0.17
C ASP A 330 -12.44 -27.34 0.09
N GLU A 331 -12.61 -26.07 0.46
CA GLU A 331 -13.95 -25.50 0.62
C GLU A 331 -14.58 -25.13 -0.73
N SER A 332 -15.92 -25.20 -0.79
CA SER A 332 -16.66 -24.76 -1.97
C SER A 332 -16.52 -23.26 -2.24
N VAL A 333 -16.42 -22.90 -3.50
CA VAL A 333 -16.35 -21.48 -3.93
C VAL A 333 -17.74 -20.86 -3.80
N THR A 334 -18.08 -20.41 -2.60
CA THR A 334 -19.30 -19.63 -2.33
C THR A 334 -19.03 -18.13 -2.44
N GLU A 335 -20.07 -17.34 -2.69
CA GLU A 335 -19.94 -15.87 -2.73
C GLU A 335 -19.37 -15.31 -1.43
N ALA A 336 -19.80 -15.82 -0.28
CA ALA A 336 -19.33 -15.39 1.04
C ALA A 336 -17.84 -15.69 1.24
N ARG A 337 -17.35 -16.88 0.85
CA ARG A 337 -15.94 -17.26 0.94
C ARG A 337 -15.07 -16.50 -0.06
N LEU A 338 -15.60 -16.21 -1.24
CA LEU A 338 -14.92 -15.37 -2.22
C LEU A 338 -14.76 -13.93 -1.72
N ASP A 339 -15.78 -13.39 -1.03
CA ASP A 339 -15.71 -12.08 -0.39
C ASP A 339 -14.69 -12.05 0.77
N ASP A 340 -14.63 -13.13 1.57
CA ASP A 340 -13.64 -13.27 2.63
C ASP A 340 -12.21 -13.34 2.05
N LEU A 341 -12.00 -14.14 1.02
CA LEU A 341 -10.71 -14.24 0.31
C LEU A 341 -10.30 -12.89 -0.29
N ALA A 342 -11.23 -12.22 -0.98
CA ALA A 342 -10.97 -10.90 -1.57
C ALA A 342 -10.64 -9.85 -0.49
N PHE A 343 -11.36 -9.86 0.63
CA PHE A 343 -11.07 -9.01 1.78
C PHE A 343 -9.68 -9.26 2.34
N TYR A 344 -9.30 -10.53 2.53
CA TYR A 344 -8.00 -10.91 3.03
C TYR A 344 -6.86 -10.42 2.12
N LEU A 345 -6.94 -10.69 0.83
CA LEU A 345 -5.92 -10.30 -0.16
C LEU A 345 -5.80 -8.78 -0.35
N GLN A 346 -6.84 -8.01 0.00
CA GLN A 346 -6.81 -6.55 0.02
C GLN A 346 -6.28 -5.97 1.33
N THR A 347 -6.44 -6.70 2.43
CA THR A 347 -6.11 -6.21 3.77
C THR A 347 -4.67 -6.53 4.16
N TYR A 348 -4.17 -7.71 3.78
CA TYR A 348 -2.88 -8.21 4.22
C TYR A 348 -1.87 -8.29 3.08
N GLU A 349 -0.63 -7.91 3.38
CA GLU A 349 0.49 -8.12 2.47
C GLU A 349 0.91 -9.58 2.52
N VAL A 350 0.56 -10.34 1.48
CA VAL A 350 0.96 -11.74 1.33
C VAL A 350 2.33 -11.77 0.65
N PRO A 351 3.36 -12.41 1.25
CA PRO A 351 4.66 -12.52 0.63
C PRO A 351 4.57 -13.29 -0.70
N VAL A 352 5.05 -12.68 -1.76
CA VAL A 352 5.16 -13.31 -3.08
C VAL A 352 6.48 -12.88 -3.73
N GLU A 353 7.17 -13.83 -4.35
CA GLU A 353 8.32 -13.49 -5.19
C GLU A 353 7.82 -12.73 -6.42
N ARG A 354 8.28 -11.49 -6.58
CA ARG A 354 7.94 -10.65 -7.73
C ARG A 354 9.17 -9.89 -8.21
N GLU A 355 9.22 -9.65 -9.50
CA GLU A 355 10.16 -8.72 -10.10
C GLU A 355 9.62 -7.31 -9.92
N ASN A 356 10.41 -6.43 -9.25
CA ASN A 356 10.03 -5.03 -9.03
C ASN A 356 10.48 -4.20 -10.25
N GLU A 357 9.96 -4.56 -11.42
CA GLU A 357 10.27 -3.92 -12.70
C GLU A 357 9.10 -3.05 -13.16
N GLY A 358 9.44 -1.97 -13.86
CA GLY A 358 8.47 -1.06 -14.45
C GLY A 358 7.99 0.05 -13.51
N VAL A 359 6.79 0.55 -13.78
CA VAL A 359 6.18 1.67 -13.08
C VAL A 359 5.86 1.30 -11.63
N LEU A 360 6.33 2.13 -10.69
CA LEU A 360 5.96 1.96 -9.28
C LEU A 360 4.61 2.62 -9.01
N LEU A 361 3.61 1.85 -8.63
CA LEU A 361 2.36 2.34 -8.05
C LEU A 361 2.53 2.50 -6.54
N ALA A 362 2.35 3.70 -6.02
CA ALA A 362 2.53 4.01 -4.61
C ALA A 362 1.22 4.54 -4.01
N ASP A 363 0.80 3.97 -2.88
CA ASP A 363 -0.36 4.47 -2.18
C ASP A 363 -0.04 5.78 -1.45
N ALA A 364 -0.85 6.80 -1.70
CA ALA A 364 -0.70 8.13 -1.12
C ALA A 364 -0.79 8.17 0.40
N LYS A 365 -1.43 7.17 1.02
CA LYS A 365 -1.64 7.08 2.46
C LYS A 365 -0.47 6.42 3.19
N SER A 366 0.23 5.51 2.55
CA SER A 366 1.33 4.74 3.15
C SER A 366 2.71 5.20 2.70
N ALA A 367 2.85 5.70 1.46
CA ALA A 367 4.13 6.15 0.95
C ALA A 367 4.53 7.52 1.51
N SER A 368 5.81 7.67 1.84
CA SER A 368 6.41 8.97 2.18
C SER A 368 7.55 9.35 1.23
N TYR A 369 8.20 8.37 0.60
CA TYR A 369 9.26 8.59 -0.38
C TYR A 369 9.17 7.58 -1.52
N VAL A 370 9.07 8.04 -2.76
CA VAL A 370 8.88 7.17 -3.94
C VAL A 370 10.21 6.75 -4.59
N GLY A 371 11.20 7.64 -4.60
CA GLY A 371 12.55 7.33 -5.10
C GLY A 371 12.64 7.10 -6.61
N ARG A 372 11.72 7.66 -7.41
CA ARG A 372 11.70 7.62 -8.88
C ARG A 372 12.09 8.96 -9.47
N GLU A 373 12.59 8.98 -10.71
CA GLU A 373 13.01 10.22 -11.39
C GLU A 373 11.82 11.09 -11.77
N VAL A 374 10.70 10.46 -12.16
CA VAL A 374 9.44 11.11 -12.51
C VAL A 374 8.35 10.56 -11.62
N VAL A 375 7.58 11.42 -10.96
CA VAL A 375 6.45 11.00 -10.13
C VAL A 375 5.19 11.77 -10.51
N PHE A 376 4.14 11.04 -10.83
CA PHE A 376 2.82 11.57 -11.05
C PHE A 376 1.97 11.40 -9.79
N HIS A 377 1.29 12.46 -9.36
CA HIS A 377 0.37 12.42 -8.23
C HIS A 377 -1.04 12.56 -8.75
N LEU A 378 -1.84 11.49 -8.72
CA LEU A 378 -3.17 11.44 -9.34
C LEU A 378 -4.28 11.69 -8.32
N GLY A 379 -5.21 12.56 -8.69
CA GLY A 379 -6.43 12.77 -7.91
C GLY A 379 -6.23 13.41 -6.55
N LEU A 380 -5.21 14.26 -6.38
CA LEU A 380 -4.90 14.94 -5.12
C LEU A 380 -6.12 15.67 -4.56
N ASP A 381 -6.90 15.00 -3.75
CA ASP A 381 -8.12 15.48 -3.09
C ASP A 381 -8.04 15.28 -1.56
N ASP A 382 -9.16 15.50 -0.85
CA ASP A 382 -9.22 15.37 0.61
C ASP A 382 -8.97 13.94 1.13
N ARG A 383 -9.08 12.91 0.29
CA ARG A 383 -8.76 11.51 0.64
C ARG A 383 -7.26 11.30 0.88
N TRP A 384 -6.42 12.16 0.31
CA TRP A 384 -4.99 12.18 0.58
C TRP A 384 -4.63 12.73 1.96
N THR A 385 -5.55 13.42 2.62
CA THR A 385 -5.35 13.88 3.99
C THR A 385 -5.54 12.72 4.94
N HIS A 386 -4.47 12.30 5.58
CA HIS A 386 -4.55 11.41 6.72
C HIS A 386 -5.19 12.13 7.89
N SER A 387 -6.48 11.94 8.08
CA SER A 387 -7.09 12.30 9.34
C SER A 387 -6.56 11.33 10.42
N ALA A 388 -6.13 11.85 11.56
CA ALA A 388 -5.80 11.00 12.69
C ALA A 388 -7.01 10.12 13.03
N PRO A 389 -6.85 8.80 13.16
CA PRO A 389 -7.95 7.90 13.50
C PRO A 389 -8.68 8.38 14.75
N ARG A 390 -10.01 8.31 14.75
CA ARG A 390 -10.83 8.68 15.91
C ARG A 390 -10.87 7.54 16.92
N ARG A 391 -9.70 7.11 17.39
CA ARG A 391 -9.53 6.08 18.39
C ARG A 391 -9.09 6.70 19.72
N PRO A 392 -9.56 6.23 20.87
CA PRO A 392 -9.27 6.85 22.16
C PRO A 392 -7.79 6.75 22.56
N TRP A 393 -7.06 5.80 22.02
CA TRP A 393 -5.63 5.61 22.30
C TRP A 393 -4.70 6.44 21.42
N VAL A 394 -5.20 7.08 20.35
CA VAL A 394 -4.38 7.81 19.39
C VAL A 394 -4.04 9.21 19.92
N ASP A 395 -2.75 9.50 20.02
CA ASP A 395 -2.26 10.87 20.17
C ASP A 395 -2.43 11.59 18.83
N ARG A 396 -3.49 12.42 18.74
CA ARG A 396 -3.91 13.07 17.51
C ARG A 396 -2.91 14.10 17.02
N ASP A 397 -2.24 14.82 17.92
CA ASP A 397 -1.30 15.89 17.56
C ASP A 397 0.01 15.29 17.03
N ALA A 398 0.51 14.25 17.68
CA ALA A 398 1.67 13.50 17.22
C ALA A 398 1.38 12.82 15.86
N GLN A 399 0.20 12.21 15.71
CA GLN A 399 -0.21 11.59 14.46
C GLN A 399 -0.37 12.61 13.34
N PHE A 400 -0.99 13.75 13.59
CA PHE A 400 -1.13 14.82 12.62
C PHE A 400 0.24 15.37 12.17
N THR A 401 1.16 15.56 13.11
CA THR A 401 2.53 16.02 12.80
C THR A 401 3.25 15.03 11.90
N ARG A 402 3.16 13.74 12.19
CA ARG A 402 3.74 12.66 11.39
C ARG A 402 3.16 12.64 9.99
N ASN A 403 1.83 12.59 9.88
CA ASN A 403 1.12 12.55 8.60
C ASN A 403 1.47 13.77 7.72
N ARG A 404 1.54 14.95 8.32
CA ARG A 404 1.93 16.17 7.61
C ARG A 404 3.36 16.09 7.06
N LYS A 405 4.31 15.57 7.83
CA LYS A 405 5.71 15.41 7.39
C LYS A 405 5.84 14.37 6.28
N SER A 406 5.14 13.23 6.41
CA SER A 406 5.09 12.19 5.37
C SER A 406 4.52 12.76 4.07
N PHE A 407 3.42 13.47 4.13
CA PHE A 407 2.82 14.13 2.97
C PHE A 407 3.75 15.19 2.34
N GLN A 408 4.41 16.00 3.17
CA GLN A 408 5.38 16.98 2.69
C GLN A 408 6.57 16.32 1.98
N LEU A 409 7.05 15.19 2.48
CA LEU A 409 8.12 14.42 1.85
C LEU A 409 7.63 13.79 0.54
N LEU A 410 6.45 13.19 0.53
CA LEU A 410 5.85 12.56 -0.65
C LEU A 410 5.75 13.53 -1.84
N LEU A 411 5.34 14.77 -1.59
CA LEU A 411 5.25 15.80 -2.64
C LEU A 411 6.62 16.26 -3.18
N GLN A 412 7.71 15.98 -2.47
CA GLN A 412 9.04 16.47 -2.81
C GLN A 412 9.96 15.39 -3.41
N THR A 413 9.47 14.16 -3.53
CA THR A 413 10.29 13.01 -3.93
C THR A 413 10.95 13.13 -5.31
N THR A 414 10.39 13.89 -6.23
CA THR A 414 10.97 14.15 -7.56
C THR A 414 12.12 15.12 -7.56
N THR A 415 12.13 16.09 -6.66
CA THR A 415 13.20 17.08 -6.57
C THR A 415 14.48 16.53 -5.97
N LEU A 416 14.42 15.35 -5.36
CA LEU A 416 15.52 14.70 -4.66
C LEU A 416 16.32 13.73 -5.54
N SER A 417 15.85 13.46 -6.78
CA SER A 417 16.56 12.61 -7.75
C SER A 417 17.51 13.44 -8.60
N ARG A 418 18.70 12.91 -8.86
CA ARG A 418 19.90 13.56 -9.41
C ARG A 418 19.70 14.55 -10.56
N PRO A 419 20.42 15.68 -10.58
CA PRO A 419 20.62 16.46 -11.79
C PRO A 419 21.67 15.76 -12.70
N GLY A 420 21.25 15.13 -13.77
CA GLY A 420 22.20 14.70 -14.78
C GLY A 420 21.86 13.52 -15.66
N ARG A 421 20.93 13.71 -16.57
CA ARG A 421 20.97 13.21 -17.95
C ARG A 421 19.86 13.88 -18.75
N ASP A 422 20.27 14.66 -19.76
CA ASP A 422 19.36 15.23 -20.74
C ASP A 422 18.75 14.11 -21.60
N ARG A 423 17.59 13.65 -21.26
CA ARG A 423 16.67 12.94 -22.16
C ARG A 423 15.32 13.64 -22.07
N GLY A 424 14.83 14.05 -23.21
CA GLY A 424 13.68 14.87 -23.57
C GLY A 424 12.35 14.83 -22.81
N ILE A 425 12.27 14.23 -21.64
CA ILE A 425 11.14 14.35 -20.70
C ILE A 425 11.37 15.63 -19.92
N ALA A 426 10.39 16.53 -19.95
CA ALA A 426 10.46 17.81 -19.28
C ALA A 426 10.90 17.65 -17.83
N ARG A 427 12.10 18.13 -17.50
CA ARG A 427 12.63 18.21 -16.15
C ARG A 427 11.57 18.83 -15.23
N ASN A 428 11.20 18.15 -14.16
CA ASN A 428 10.19 18.57 -13.17
C ASN A 428 8.71 18.40 -13.57
N ALA A 429 8.32 17.25 -14.08
CA ALA A 429 6.89 16.95 -14.24
C ALA A 429 6.34 16.22 -13.00
N VAL A 430 6.25 16.91 -11.86
CA VAL A 430 5.23 16.56 -10.88
C VAL A 430 3.93 17.11 -11.41
N SER A 431 3.15 16.28 -12.09
CA SER A 431 1.82 16.66 -12.53
C SER A 431 0.84 16.23 -11.45
N VAL A 432 0.34 17.18 -10.67
CA VAL A 432 -0.80 16.94 -9.81
C VAL A 432 -2.04 17.06 -10.70
N LEU A 433 -2.67 15.94 -10.97
CA LEU A 433 -3.78 15.85 -11.89
C LEU A 433 -5.08 15.71 -11.09
N ARG A 434 -6.05 16.59 -11.31
CA ARG A 434 -7.32 16.62 -10.61
C ARG A 434 -8.47 16.57 -11.61
N GLY A 435 -9.45 15.70 -11.37
CA GLY A 435 -10.73 15.74 -12.07
C GLY A 435 -11.54 16.97 -11.69
N ALA A 436 -12.28 17.57 -12.64
CA ALA A 436 -13.17 18.69 -12.38
C ALA A 436 -14.38 18.22 -11.56
N SER A 437 -14.35 18.41 -10.25
CA SER A 437 -15.55 18.28 -9.42
C SER A 437 -16.40 19.57 -9.54
N ARG A 438 -17.70 19.43 -9.83
CA ARG A 438 -18.67 20.55 -9.91
C ARG A 438 -18.96 21.23 -8.56
N SER A 439 -18.41 20.77 -7.47
CA SER A 439 -18.52 21.41 -6.16
C SER A 439 -17.23 22.17 -5.84
N GLY A 440 -17.35 23.48 -5.58
CA GLY A 440 -16.25 24.41 -5.35
C GLY A 440 -15.39 24.07 -4.12
N VAL A 441 -14.55 23.08 -4.24
CA VAL A 441 -13.60 22.63 -3.20
C VAL A 441 -12.34 23.48 -3.29
N ARG A 442 -12.01 24.17 -2.18
CA ARG A 442 -10.74 24.90 -2.05
C ARG A 442 -9.58 23.90 -2.06
N PRO A 443 -8.44 24.26 -2.67
CA PRO A 443 -7.24 23.41 -2.60
C PRO A 443 -6.85 23.15 -1.15
N LEU A 444 -6.53 21.91 -0.82
CA LEU A 444 -6.11 21.41 0.51
C LEU A 444 -5.01 22.24 1.21
N TYR A 445 -4.20 22.93 0.44
CA TYR A 445 -3.11 23.78 0.93
C TYR A 445 -3.55 24.96 1.78
N LEU A 446 -4.79 25.45 1.59
CA LEU A 446 -5.30 26.61 2.31
C LEU A 446 -6.02 26.22 3.61
N SER A 447 -6.49 24.97 3.74
CA SER A 447 -7.15 24.50 4.96
C SER A 447 -6.20 23.97 6.04
N ALA A 448 -4.97 23.60 5.67
CA ALA A 448 -3.93 23.17 6.61
C ALA A 448 -3.21 24.33 7.34
N VAL A 449 -3.58 25.57 7.03
CA VAL A 449 -2.95 26.79 7.56
C VAL A 449 -3.85 27.59 8.52
N ASP A 450 -5.13 27.23 8.64
CA ASP A 450 -5.98 27.82 9.67
C ASP A 450 -5.57 27.25 11.05
N GLU A 451 -4.78 27.99 11.78
CA GLU A 451 -4.53 27.77 13.22
C GLU A 451 -5.88 27.65 13.95
N PRO A 452 -5.98 26.76 14.95
CA PRO A 452 -7.12 26.79 15.85
C PRO A 452 -7.13 28.18 16.50
N SER A 453 -8.14 28.97 16.20
CA SER A 453 -8.39 30.24 16.89
C SER A 453 -8.48 29.94 18.38
N ASP A 454 -7.54 30.52 19.14
CA ASP A 454 -7.54 30.53 20.59
C ASP A 454 -8.95 30.86 21.12
N PRO A 455 -9.53 30.07 22.00
CA PRO A 455 -10.74 30.48 22.71
C PRO A 455 -10.36 31.61 23.66
N ASN A 456 -10.77 32.81 23.30
CA ASN A 456 -10.63 34.02 24.08
C ASN A 456 -11.15 33.80 25.52
N PRO A 457 -10.31 33.85 26.58
CA PRO A 457 -10.77 33.81 27.95
C PRO A 457 -11.10 35.23 28.41
N ASN A 458 -12.26 35.79 28.04
CA ASN A 458 -12.80 36.94 28.76
C ASN A 458 -14.23 37.28 28.32
N THR A 459 -15.23 36.76 28.97
CA THR A 459 -16.43 37.50 29.34
C THR A 459 -16.94 36.93 30.67
N GLY A 460 -16.35 37.41 31.76
CA GLY A 460 -17.00 37.42 33.05
C GLY A 460 -17.86 38.70 33.13
N GLY A 461 -19.12 38.52 33.57
CA GLY A 461 -20.11 39.53 33.85
C GLY A 461 -21.40 38.87 34.25
#